data_58538701c277fe5bcdd3327aaa29523d
#
_entry.id   58538701c277fe5bcdd3327aaa29523d
#
_cell.length_a   1.000
_cell.length_b   1.000
_cell.length_c   1.000
_cell.angle_alpha   90.00
_cell.angle_beta   90.00
_cell.angle_gamma   90.00
#
_symmetry.space_group_name_H-M   'P 1'
#
loop_
_entity.id
_entity.type
_entity.pdbx_description
1 polymer ?
#
loop_
_entity_poly.entity_id
_entity_poly.type
_entity_poly.pdbx_seq_one_letter_code
_entity_poly.pdbx_strand_id
1 'polypeptide(L)'
;MPILCLRKPIKLMNRPLYSQLVAYYEIIEGRDWRSEIKLITSILRKHRYKSLIDLGCGTGYHARALVRHGFEATGIDISKQNILFARKMAMEEAVRPRFLVGSYYEYHPTEHFDAALCLNWSIPVKDGEVKRFLDNTNSLLRPGGLLVFDFERISQVVWSDVGKAIIDTWDHGRKLIVRVSVGQMVTNVLYSRDVYLIYPKLVKQNVPDESSRYEAAGSNNQVRMYVDRSCVRFFSMSELRRFARQSGFRVIANFVLPRNKYKRNYAVLEKID
;
A
#
# COMPACT_ATOMS: atom_id res chain seq x y z
N MET A 1 29.97 -2.19 4.18
CA MET A 1 29.36 -3.32 3.45
C MET A 1 28.90 -2.84 2.08
N PRO A 2 29.27 -3.52 1.00
CA PRO A 2 29.11 -2.97 -0.34
C PRO A 2 27.65 -2.86 -0.76
N ILE A 3 27.32 -1.76 -1.43
CA ILE A 3 26.06 -1.38 -2.10
C ILE A 3 25.52 -2.47 -3.06
N LEU A 4 26.33 -3.48 -3.40
CA LEU A 4 25.99 -4.52 -4.38
C LEU A 4 24.81 -5.44 -3.99
N CYS A 5 24.46 -5.55 -2.72
CA CYS A 5 23.40 -6.46 -2.27
C CYS A 5 21.97 -5.90 -2.46
N LEU A 6 21.83 -4.58 -2.72
CA LEU A 6 20.53 -3.92 -2.92
C LEU A 6 20.07 -3.93 -4.38
N ARG A 7 20.94 -4.30 -5.34
CA ARG A 7 20.65 -4.25 -6.80
C ARG A 7 19.91 -5.45 -7.36
N LYS A 8 19.65 -6.50 -6.57
CA LYS A 8 18.83 -7.63 -7.06
C LYS A 8 17.36 -7.16 -7.15
N PRO A 9 16.68 -7.45 -8.27
CA PRO A 9 15.28 -7.07 -8.44
C PRO A 9 14.45 -7.67 -7.29
N ILE A 10 13.65 -6.83 -6.65
CA ILE A 10 12.71 -7.24 -5.61
C ILE A 10 11.60 -8.01 -6.33
N LYS A 11 11.53 -9.33 -6.13
CA LYS A 11 10.41 -10.14 -6.62
C LYS A 11 9.21 -9.86 -5.71
N LEU A 12 8.31 -8.99 -6.14
CA LEU A 12 7.11 -8.61 -5.40
C LEU A 12 6.28 -9.82 -4.92
N MET A 13 6.22 -10.88 -5.74
CA MET A 13 5.41 -12.08 -5.44
C MET A 13 5.84 -12.84 -4.19
N ASN A 14 7.08 -12.70 -3.73
CA ASN A 14 7.66 -13.48 -2.61
C ASN A 14 7.91 -12.63 -1.35
N ARG A 15 7.38 -11.40 -1.30
CA ARG A 15 7.54 -10.56 -0.11
C ARG A 15 6.70 -11.09 1.05
N PRO A 16 7.28 -11.31 2.23
CA PRO A 16 6.54 -11.74 3.43
C PRO A 16 5.32 -10.88 3.73
N LEU A 17 5.43 -9.57 3.57
CA LEU A 17 4.33 -8.63 3.79
C LEU A 17 3.10 -8.93 2.92
N TYR A 18 3.30 -9.45 1.69
CA TYR A 18 2.24 -9.78 0.74
C TYR A 18 1.90 -11.29 0.68
N SER A 19 2.41 -12.05 1.64
CA SER A 19 2.19 -13.50 1.71
C SER A 19 1.94 -13.96 3.15
N GLN A 20 3.00 -14.21 3.93
CA GLN A 20 2.88 -14.75 5.30
C GLN A 20 2.31 -13.73 6.30
N LEU A 21 2.49 -12.43 6.05
CA LEU A 21 2.07 -11.34 6.93
C LEU A 21 0.78 -10.64 6.45
N VAL A 22 0.10 -11.16 5.42
CA VAL A 22 -1.08 -10.52 4.83
C VAL A 22 -2.18 -10.21 5.84
N ALA A 23 -2.39 -11.09 6.83
CA ALA A 23 -3.37 -10.88 7.90
C ALA A 23 -3.03 -9.72 8.86
N TYR A 24 -1.79 -9.25 8.86
CA TYR A 24 -1.31 -8.14 9.68
C TYR A 24 -1.07 -6.87 8.87
N TYR A 25 -1.25 -6.94 7.54
CA TYR A 25 -0.91 -5.87 6.64
C TYR A 25 -1.58 -4.54 7.00
N GLU A 26 -2.90 -4.55 7.21
CA GLU A 26 -3.67 -3.33 7.52
C GLU A 26 -3.26 -2.70 8.87
N ILE A 27 -2.80 -3.52 9.82
CA ILE A 27 -2.30 -3.06 11.13
C ILE A 27 -0.90 -2.48 11.00
N ILE A 28 0.00 -3.19 10.30
CA ILE A 28 1.40 -2.79 10.07
C ILE A 28 1.45 -1.46 9.31
N GLU A 29 0.57 -1.28 8.33
CA GLU A 29 0.49 -0.03 7.57
C GLU A 29 0.02 1.16 8.43
N GLY A 30 -0.73 0.92 9.52
CA GLY A 30 -1.09 1.94 10.52
C GLY A 30 -1.69 3.21 9.93
N ARG A 31 -2.50 3.11 8.87
CA ARG A 31 -3.02 4.24 8.09
C ARG A 31 -4.30 4.81 8.66
N ASP A 32 -4.53 6.08 8.42
CA ASP A 32 -5.86 6.67 8.58
C ASP A 32 -6.72 6.35 7.33
N TRP A 33 -7.12 5.08 7.23
CA TRP A 33 -7.97 4.58 6.16
C TRP A 33 -9.27 5.38 5.99
N ARG A 34 -9.81 5.92 7.10
CA ARG A 34 -11.08 6.68 7.07
C ARG A 34 -10.92 8.00 6.34
N SER A 35 -9.87 8.76 6.63
CA SER A 35 -9.57 10.01 5.94
C SER A 35 -9.26 9.79 4.46
N GLU A 36 -8.56 8.70 4.11
CA GLU A 36 -8.34 8.32 2.72
C GLU A 36 -9.65 8.04 1.98
N ILE A 37 -10.50 7.17 2.54
CA ILE A 37 -11.79 6.84 1.94
C ILE A 37 -12.67 8.08 1.81
N LYS A 38 -12.68 8.96 2.81
CA LYS A 38 -13.42 10.23 2.75
C LYS A 38 -12.92 11.11 1.60
N LEU A 39 -11.60 11.25 1.44
CA LEU A 39 -11.00 12.02 0.34
C LEU A 39 -11.40 11.43 -1.01
N ILE A 40 -11.19 10.14 -1.23
CA ILE A 40 -11.49 9.45 -2.49
C ILE A 40 -12.98 9.54 -2.80
N THR A 41 -13.84 9.24 -1.83
CA THR A 41 -15.30 9.34 -1.99
C THR A 41 -15.73 10.75 -2.39
N SER A 42 -15.15 11.81 -1.79
CA SER A 42 -15.47 13.18 -2.14
C SER A 42 -15.10 13.52 -3.58
N ILE A 43 -13.93 13.04 -4.04
CA ILE A 43 -13.46 13.22 -5.42
C ILE A 43 -14.42 12.51 -6.39
N LEU A 44 -14.72 11.24 -6.16
CA LEU A 44 -15.57 10.44 -7.04
C LEU A 44 -16.99 11.02 -7.14
N ARG A 45 -17.58 11.44 -6.01
CA ARG A 45 -18.92 12.06 -6.00
C ARG A 45 -18.97 13.41 -6.71
N LYS A 46 -17.95 14.25 -6.53
CA LYS A 46 -17.84 15.54 -7.22
C LYS A 46 -17.91 15.37 -8.74
N HIS A 47 -17.29 14.30 -9.26
CA HIS A 47 -17.28 13.99 -10.69
C HIS A 47 -18.42 13.08 -11.14
N ARG A 48 -19.34 12.68 -10.22
CA ARG A 48 -20.46 11.75 -10.47
C ARG A 48 -20.01 10.39 -11.03
N TYR A 49 -18.81 9.93 -10.62
CA TYR A 49 -18.26 8.65 -11.02
C TYR A 49 -18.92 7.49 -10.27
N LYS A 50 -18.97 6.32 -10.89
CA LYS A 50 -19.58 5.10 -10.35
C LYS A 50 -18.60 3.94 -10.30
N SER A 51 -17.83 3.73 -11.37
CA SER A 51 -16.94 2.60 -11.51
C SER A 51 -15.49 2.97 -11.24
N LEU A 52 -14.76 2.09 -10.57
CA LEU A 52 -13.34 2.28 -10.32
C LEU A 52 -12.56 0.97 -10.34
N ILE A 53 -11.26 1.09 -10.66
CA ILE A 53 -10.29 0.02 -10.52
C ILE A 53 -9.21 0.41 -9.50
N ASP A 54 -8.87 -0.52 -8.59
CA ASP A 54 -7.81 -0.39 -7.60
C ASP A 54 -6.61 -1.24 -8.05
N LEU A 55 -5.56 -0.57 -8.50
CA LEU A 55 -4.35 -1.16 -9.10
C LEU A 55 -3.33 -1.49 -8.02
N GLY A 56 -3.04 -2.79 -7.82
CA GLY A 56 -2.26 -3.26 -6.69
C GLY A 56 -3.08 -3.20 -5.40
N CYS A 57 -4.32 -3.69 -5.43
CA CYS A 57 -5.30 -3.50 -4.36
C CYS A 57 -4.96 -4.18 -3.02
N GLY A 58 -3.92 -5.02 -2.97
CA GLY A 58 -3.51 -5.73 -1.77
C GLY A 58 -4.65 -6.51 -1.11
N THR A 59 -4.88 -6.24 0.18
CA THR A 59 -5.97 -6.84 0.98
C THR A 59 -7.37 -6.37 0.57
N GLY A 60 -7.49 -5.50 -0.43
CA GLY A 60 -8.76 -5.00 -0.97
C GLY A 60 -9.51 -4.02 -0.07
N TYR A 61 -8.84 -3.40 0.90
CA TYR A 61 -9.49 -2.49 1.85
C TYR A 61 -10.24 -1.35 1.15
N HIS A 62 -9.58 -0.66 0.20
CA HIS A 62 -10.18 0.47 -0.52
C HIS A 62 -11.38 0.02 -1.35
N ALA A 63 -11.24 -1.05 -2.12
CA ALA A 63 -12.33 -1.60 -2.93
C ALA A 63 -13.54 -1.98 -2.06
N ARG A 64 -13.32 -2.69 -0.93
CA ARG A 64 -14.39 -3.06 0.01
C ARG A 64 -15.08 -1.82 0.60
N ALA A 65 -14.28 -0.85 1.06
CA ALA A 65 -14.83 0.38 1.63
C ALA A 65 -15.64 1.20 0.62
N LEU A 66 -15.13 1.33 -0.62
CA LEU A 66 -15.83 2.12 -1.65
C LEU A 66 -17.12 1.45 -2.12
N VAL A 67 -17.19 0.12 -2.16
CA VAL A 67 -18.46 -0.58 -2.41
C VAL A 67 -19.49 -0.27 -1.32
N ARG A 68 -19.09 -0.18 -0.04
CA ARG A 68 -19.99 0.28 1.05
C ARG A 68 -20.49 1.71 0.84
N HIS A 69 -19.74 2.54 0.14
CA HIS A 69 -20.13 3.90 -0.21
C HIS A 69 -20.94 4.02 -1.51
N GLY A 70 -21.31 2.87 -2.13
CA GLY A 70 -22.18 2.78 -3.31
C GLY A 70 -21.44 2.84 -4.65
N PHE A 71 -20.11 2.61 -4.67
CA PHE A 71 -19.34 2.55 -5.91
C PHE A 71 -19.19 1.10 -6.39
N GLU A 72 -18.99 0.93 -7.68
CA GLU A 72 -18.60 -0.33 -8.31
C GLU A 72 -17.07 -0.43 -8.35
N ALA A 73 -16.50 -1.34 -7.57
CA ALA A 73 -15.05 -1.43 -7.43
C ALA A 73 -14.51 -2.78 -7.92
N THR A 74 -13.48 -2.71 -8.77
CA THR A 74 -12.65 -3.84 -9.18
C THR A 74 -11.26 -3.68 -8.57
N GLY A 75 -10.75 -4.67 -7.84
CA GLY A 75 -9.38 -4.70 -7.34
C GLY A 75 -8.55 -5.71 -8.12
N ILE A 76 -7.35 -5.36 -8.53
CA ILE A 76 -6.39 -6.27 -9.16
C ILE A 76 -5.07 -6.26 -8.40
N ASP A 77 -4.54 -7.45 -8.10
CA ASP A 77 -3.24 -7.61 -7.43
C ASP A 77 -2.53 -8.87 -7.94
N ILE A 78 -1.22 -8.81 -8.06
CA ILE A 78 -0.41 -9.94 -8.53
C ILE A 78 -0.29 -11.03 -7.45
N SER A 79 -0.46 -10.71 -6.17
CA SER A 79 -0.42 -11.66 -5.06
C SER A 79 -1.73 -12.40 -4.93
N LYS A 80 -1.71 -13.70 -5.24
CA LYS A 80 -2.85 -14.60 -5.00
C LYS A 80 -3.28 -14.59 -3.53
N GLN A 81 -2.33 -14.50 -2.60
CA GLN A 81 -2.59 -14.48 -1.15
C GLN A 81 -3.37 -13.22 -0.76
N ASN A 82 -2.97 -12.06 -1.27
CA ASN A 82 -3.70 -10.82 -1.06
C ASN A 82 -5.15 -10.94 -1.56
N ILE A 83 -5.35 -11.44 -2.76
CA ILE A 83 -6.70 -11.58 -3.34
C ILE A 83 -7.56 -12.61 -2.59
N LEU A 84 -6.98 -13.72 -2.14
CA LEU A 84 -7.71 -14.67 -1.29
C LEU A 84 -8.15 -14.02 0.03
N PHE A 85 -7.26 -13.25 0.66
CA PHE A 85 -7.59 -12.50 1.87
C PHE A 85 -8.66 -11.43 1.60
N ALA A 86 -8.52 -10.66 0.51
CA ALA A 86 -9.48 -9.63 0.11
C ALA A 86 -10.90 -10.20 -0.10
N ARG A 87 -11.01 -11.35 -0.77
CA ARG A 87 -12.29 -12.06 -0.97
C ARG A 87 -12.89 -12.56 0.35
N LYS A 88 -12.05 -13.12 1.23
CA LYS A 88 -12.50 -13.54 2.56
C LYS A 88 -13.08 -12.35 3.35
N MET A 89 -12.35 -11.25 3.42
CA MET A 89 -12.81 -10.04 4.12
C MET A 89 -14.07 -9.45 3.49
N ALA A 90 -14.21 -9.47 2.16
CA ALA A 90 -15.41 -9.01 1.49
C ALA A 90 -16.65 -9.85 1.84
N MET A 91 -16.49 -11.18 1.99
CA MET A 91 -17.57 -12.08 2.45
C MET A 91 -17.96 -11.76 3.90
N GLU A 92 -16.98 -11.58 4.79
CA GLU A 92 -17.21 -11.25 6.22
C GLU A 92 -17.91 -9.89 6.38
N GLU A 93 -17.59 -8.92 5.50
CA GLU A 93 -18.20 -7.58 5.49
C GLU A 93 -19.49 -7.48 4.67
N ALA A 94 -19.96 -8.58 4.06
CA ALA A 94 -21.14 -8.66 3.18
C ALA A 94 -21.12 -7.65 2.02
N VAL A 95 -19.93 -7.36 1.45
CA VAL A 95 -19.74 -6.50 0.27
C VAL A 95 -19.26 -7.31 -0.94
N ARG A 96 -19.46 -6.79 -2.15
CA ARG A 96 -19.21 -7.54 -3.40
C ARG A 96 -18.33 -6.79 -4.40
N PRO A 97 -17.12 -6.32 -4.05
CA PRO A 97 -16.17 -5.86 -5.04
C PRO A 97 -15.70 -7.04 -5.91
N ARG A 98 -15.29 -6.75 -7.14
CA ARG A 98 -14.66 -7.73 -8.02
C ARG A 98 -13.17 -7.80 -7.70
N PHE A 99 -12.62 -8.99 -7.43
CA PHE A 99 -11.18 -9.16 -7.18
C PHE A 99 -10.54 -10.10 -8.20
N LEU A 100 -9.43 -9.64 -8.81
CA LEU A 100 -8.69 -10.32 -9.86
C LEU A 100 -7.25 -10.59 -9.40
N VAL A 101 -6.76 -11.80 -9.64
CA VAL A 101 -5.32 -12.12 -9.51
C VAL A 101 -4.67 -11.84 -10.85
N GLY A 102 -3.71 -10.95 -10.91
CA GLY A 102 -2.99 -10.64 -12.13
C GLY A 102 -2.20 -9.35 -12.07
N SER A 103 -1.44 -9.12 -13.13
CA SER A 103 -0.75 -7.86 -13.34
C SER A 103 -1.71 -6.86 -13.98
N TYR A 104 -1.79 -5.68 -13.41
CA TYR A 104 -2.56 -4.59 -14.02
C TYR A 104 -2.00 -4.15 -15.39
N TYR A 105 -0.75 -4.49 -15.71
CA TYR A 105 -0.17 -4.27 -17.05
C TYR A 105 -0.74 -5.19 -18.14
N GLU A 106 -1.35 -6.29 -17.75
CA GLU A 106 -1.89 -7.31 -18.66
C GLU A 106 -3.43 -7.33 -18.62
N TYR A 107 -4.02 -6.43 -17.85
CA TYR A 107 -5.47 -6.35 -17.73
C TYR A 107 -6.06 -5.44 -18.80
N HIS A 108 -6.90 -5.99 -19.65
CA HIS A 108 -7.60 -5.31 -20.73
C HIS A 108 -9.11 -5.49 -20.53
N PRO A 109 -9.80 -4.56 -19.87
CA PRO A 109 -11.24 -4.64 -19.67
C PRO A 109 -12.00 -4.36 -20.97
N THR A 110 -13.23 -4.86 -21.06
CA THR A 110 -14.17 -4.55 -22.15
C THR A 110 -14.74 -3.13 -22.04
N GLU A 111 -14.85 -2.64 -20.82
CA GLU A 111 -15.38 -1.29 -20.51
C GLU A 111 -14.35 -0.49 -19.72
N HIS A 112 -14.30 0.81 -19.97
CA HIS A 112 -13.38 1.71 -19.28
C HIS A 112 -13.96 2.16 -17.94
N PHE A 113 -13.09 2.38 -16.98
CA PHE A 113 -13.45 2.87 -15.65
C PHE A 113 -13.56 4.38 -15.60
N ASP A 114 -14.40 4.88 -14.68
CA ASP A 114 -14.47 6.30 -14.34
C ASP A 114 -13.20 6.76 -13.61
N ALA A 115 -12.66 5.90 -12.74
CA ALA A 115 -11.48 6.21 -11.97
C ALA A 115 -10.56 4.99 -11.78
N ALA A 116 -9.28 5.26 -11.59
CA ALA A 116 -8.28 4.31 -11.12
C ALA A 116 -7.68 4.79 -9.81
N LEU A 117 -7.42 3.86 -8.90
CA LEU A 117 -6.65 4.07 -7.68
C LEU A 117 -5.32 3.33 -7.80
N CYS A 118 -4.26 3.88 -7.23
CA CYS A 118 -2.99 3.20 -7.05
C CYS A 118 -2.38 3.68 -5.74
N LEU A 119 -2.63 2.97 -4.66
CA LEU A 119 -2.34 3.39 -3.30
C LEU A 119 -1.33 2.46 -2.63
N ASN A 120 -0.71 2.92 -1.56
CA ASN A 120 0.28 2.16 -0.80
C ASN A 120 1.57 1.87 -1.56
N TRP A 121 2.14 2.90 -2.20
CA TRP A 121 3.43 2.78 -2.90
C TRP A 121 3.43 1.72 -4.01
N SER A 122 2.30 1.50 -4.63
CA SER A 122 2.17 0.57 -5.76
C SER A 122 2.73 1.15 -7.07
N ILE A 123 3.20 2.42 -7.05
CA ILE A 123 3.83 3.06 -8.21
C ILE A 123 5.25 2.51 -8.41
N PRO A 124 5.64 2.20 -9.65
CA PRO A 124 6.98 1.76 -9.98
C PRO A 124 8.07 2.79 -9.65
N VAL A 125 9.31 2.32 -9.46
CA VAL A 125 10.44 3.17 -9.07
C VAL A 125 11.28 3.67 -10.24
N LYS A 126 11.32 2.96 -11.39
CA LYS A 126 12.12 3.34 -12.56
C LYS A 126 11.32 4.19 -13.53
N ASP A 127 11.95 5.17 -14.17
CA ASP A 127 11.29 6.11 -15.10
C ASP A 127 10.46 5.40 -16.18
N GLY A 128 11.04 4.43 -16.87
CA GLY A 128 10.33 3.68 -17.91
C GLY A 128 9.15 2.88 -17.39
N GLU A 129 9.24 2.35 -16.16
CA GLU A 129 8.14 1.63 -15.51
C GLU A 129 7.05 2.60 -15.04
N VAL A 130 7.41 3.81 -14.55
CA VAL A 130 6.44 4.87 -14.20
C VAL A 130 5.66 5.30 -15.44
N LYS A 131 6.36 5.55 -16.55
CA LYS A 131 5.70 5.89 -17.82
C LYS A 131 4.76 4.77 -18.27
N ARG A 132 5.24 3.52 -18.31
CA ARG A 132 4.42 2.36 -18.69
C ARG A 132 3.19 2.20 -17.78
N PHE A 133 3.35 2.43 -16.47
CA PHE A 133 2.24 2.42 -15.52
C PHE A 133 1.18 3.46 -15.88
N LEU A 134 1.59 4.70 -16.13
CA LEU A 134 0.67 5.77 -16.47
C LEU A 134 0.00 5.55 -17.83
N ASP A 135 0.76 5.10 -18.85
CA ASP A 135 0.21 4.78 -20.18
C ASP A 135 -0.86 3.67 -20.06
N ASN A 136 -0.55 2.60 -19.32
CA ASN A 136 -1.51 1.54 -19.09
C ASN A 136 -2.75 2.01 -18.31
N THR A 137 -2.54 2.82 -17.26
CA THR A 137 -3.67 3.36 -16.50
C THR A 137 -4.55 4.27 -17.35
N ASN A 138 -3.93 5.07 -18.25
CA ASN A 138 -4.66 5.89 -19.20
C ASN A 138 -5.58 5.04 -20.09
N SER A 139 -5.08 3.90 -20.57
CA SER A 139 -5.89 2.98 -21.41
C SER A 139 -7.05 2.32 -20.67
N LEU A 140 -7.01 2.24 -19.35
CA LEU A 140 -8.10 1.70 -18.52
C LEU A 140 -9.22 2.70 -18.24
N LEU A 141 -8.95 4.00 -18.43
CA LEU A 141 -9.87 5.07 -18.09
C LEU A 141 -10.64 5.58 -19.31
N ARG A 142 -11.90 5.94 -19.12
CA ARG A 142 -12.64 6.71 -20.11
C ARG A 142 -12.07 8.13 -20.26
N PRO A 143 -12.36 8.86 -21.36
CA PRO A 143 -12.05 10.27 -21.46
C PRO A 143 -12.54 11.06 -20.23
N GLY A 144 -11.72 11.96 -19.70
CA GLY A 144 -12.00 12.68 -18.45
C GLY A 144 -11.93 11.83 -17.18
N GLY A 145 -11.57 10.54 -17.27
CA GLY A 145 -11.42 9.67 -16.10
C GLY A 145 -10.25 10.09 -15.21
N LEU A 146 -10.30 9.73 -13.93
CA LEU A 146 -9.28 10.15 -12.96
C LEU A 146 -8.39 8.99 -12.49
N LEU A 147 -7.10 9.26 -12.34
CA LEU A 147 -6.17 8.47 -11.55
C LEU A 147 -5.90 9.17 -10.22
N VAL A 148 -6.17 8.49 -9.11
CA VAL A 148 -5.80 8.93 -7.76
C VAL A 148 -4.72 8.00 -7.22
N PHE A 149 -3.57 8.55 -6.85
CA PHE A 149 -2.49 7.76 -6.27
C PHE A 149 -1.73 8.51 -5.19
N ASP A 150 -1.12 7.77 -4.28
CA ASP A 150 -0.24 8.33 -3.27
C ASP A 150 1.23 8.27 -3.73
N PHE A 151 2.01 9.25 -3.27
CA PHE A 151 3.43 9.33 -3.61
C PHE A 151 4.22 10.04 -2.51
N GLU A 152 5.51 9.78 -2.47
CA GLU A 152 6.42 10.46 -1.55
C GLU A 152 7.12 11.63 -2.25
N ARG A 153 7.21 12.79 -1.56
CA ARG A 153 7.87 13.97 -2.10
C ARG A 153 9.32 14.05 -1.64
N ILE A 154 10.23 14.28 -2.57
CA ILE A 154 11.66 14.44 -2.27
C ILE A 154 11.94 15.56 -1.26
N SER A 155 11.14 16.62 -1.27
CA SER A 155 11.24 17.73 -0.31
C SER A 155 10.79 17.37 1.11
N GLN A 156 10.20 16.19 1.32
CA GLN A 156 9.72 15.72 2.62
C GLN A 156 10.55 14.56 3.18
N VAL A 157 11.67 14.23 2.55
CA VAL A 157 12.60 13.22 3.06
C VAL A 157 13.18 13.68 4.38
N VAL A 158 13.02 12.88 5.42
CA VAL A 158 13.67 13.09 6.72
C VAL A 158 15.06 12.51 6.65
N TRP A 159 16.01 13.28 6.17
CA TRP A 159 17.39 12.85 5.95
C TRP A 159 18.08 12.32 7.22
N SER A 160 17.68 12.82 8.40
CA SER A 160 18.18 12.33 9.68
C SER A 160 17.81 10.87 9.98
N ASP A 161 16.80 10.33 9.34
CA ASP A 161 16.33 8.96 9.53
C ASP A 161 16.95 7.98 8.52
N VAL A 162 17.54 8.51 7.43
CA VAL A 162 18.21 7.68 6.41
C VAL A 162 19.46 7.04 7.01
N GLY A 163 19.55 5.71 6.86
CA GLY A 163 20.66 4.91 7.40
C GLY A 163 20.50 4.50 8.87
N LYS A 164 19.51 5.04 9.58
CA LYS A 164 19.21 4.65 10.95
C LYS A 164 18.21 3.52 11.02
N ALA A 165 18.26 2.74 12.09
CA ALA A 165 17.23 1.76 12.40
C ALA A 165 15.98 2.47 12.94
N ILE A 166 14.84 2.19 12.31
CA ILE A 166 13.52 2.62 12.78
C ILE A 166 12.83 1.39 13.35
N ILE A 167 12.28 1.52 14.56
CA ILE A 167 11.57 0.45 15.23
C ILE A 167 10.11 0.88 15.39
N ASP A 168 9.23 0.05 14.87
CA ASP A 168 7.79 0.21 15.03
C ASP A 168 7.22 -1.03 15.75
N THR A 169 6.17 -0.81 16.53
CA THR A 169 5.49 -1.90 17.27
C THR A 169 3.99 -1.78 17.13
N TRP A 170 3.31 -2.92 16.99
CA TRP A 170 1.87 -3.02 16.93
C TRP A 170 1.38 -4.12 17.85
N ASP A 171 0.41 -3.75 18.65
CA ASP A 171 -0.31 -4.68 19.50
C ASP A 171 -1.51 -5.26 18.71
N HIS A 172 -1.58 -6.58 18.58
CA HIS A 172 -2.68 -7.25 17.90
C HIS A 172 -3.15 -8.49 18.67
N GLY A 173 -4.13 -8.29 19.52
CA GLY A 173 -4.73 -9.36 20.33
C GLY A 173 -3.69 -10.05 21.23
N ARG A 174 -3.43 -11.33 20.97
CA ARG A 174 -2.43 -12.11 21.71
C ARG A 174 -1.02 -12.06 21.12
N LYS A 175 -0.75 -11.11 20.22
CA LYS A 175 0.54 -10.98 19.55
C LYS A 175 1.05 -9.54 19.61
N LEU A 176 2.37 -9.41 19.71
CA LEU A 176 3.11 -8.19 19.50
C LEU A 176 3.88 -8.33 18.19
N ILE A 177 3.71 -7.38 17.29
CA ILE A 177 4.46 -7.30 16.04
C ILE A 177 5.50 -6.21 16.21
N VAL A 178 6.76 -6.51 15.91
CA VAL A 178 7.86 -5.55 15.90
C VAL A 178 8.45 -5.52 14.50
N ARG A 179 8.62 -4.33 13.93
CA ARG A 179 9.40 -4.11 12.70
C ARG A 179 10.66 -3.34 13.03
N VAL A 180 11.78 -3.82 12.56
CA VAL A 180 13.03 -3.07 12.49
C VAL A 180 13.30 -2.78 11.02
N SER A 181 13.35 -1.50 10.64
CA SER A 181 13.55 -1.05 9.26
C SER A 181 14.82 -0.24 9.17
N VAL A 182 15.66 -0.52 8.17
CA VAL A 182 16.81 0.31 7.80
C VAL A 182 16.72 0.64 6.33
N GLY A 183 16.71 1.94 6.02
CA GLY A 183 16.62 2.44 4.65
C GLY A 183 17.88 3.14 4.19
N GLN A 184 18.22 2.99 2.93
CA GLN A 184 19.32 3.69 2.28
C GLN A 184 18.79 4.42 1.04
N MET A 185 19.10 5.70 0.93
CA MET A 185 18.72 6.51 -0.22
C MET A 185 19.75 6.37 -1.34
N VAL A 186 19.29 6.08 -2.54
CA VAL A 186 20.10 6.11 -3.77
C VAL A 186 19.36 6.99 -4.77
N THR A 187 19.94 8.12 -5.11
CA THR A 187 19.26 9.19 -5.87
C THR A 187 17.95 9.62 -5.21
N ASN A 188 16.80 9.29 -5.80
CA ASN A 188 15.47 9.59 -5.28
C ASN A 188 14.67 8.32 -4.91
N VAL A 189 15.36 7.19 -4.69
CA VAL A 189 14.73 5.93 -4.28
C VAL A 189 15.28 5.51 -2.92
N LEU A 190 14.38 5.31 -1.96
CA LEU A 190 14.69 4.69 -0.68
C LEU A 190 14.56 3.17 -0.82
N TYR A 191 15.65 2.47 -0.59
CA TYR A 191 15.69 1.02 -0.49
C TYR A 191 15.70 0.63 0.99
N SER A 192 14.73 -0.16 1.42
CA SER A 192 14.61 -0.58 2.81
C SER A 192 14.77 -2.08 2.96
N ARG A 193 15.35 -2.47 4.09
CA ARG A 193 15.31 -3.84 4.59
C ARG A 193 14.55 -3.82 5.90
N ASP A 194 13.49 -4.62 5.96
CA ASP A 194 12.59 -4.73 7.09
C ASP A 194 12.71 -6.11 7.72
N VAL A 195 12.81 -6.17 9.03
CA VAL A 195 12.74 -7.42 9.80
C VAL A 195 11.47 -7.33 10.64
N TYR A 196 10.56 -8.26 10.43
CA TYR A 196 9.34 -8.40 11.21
C TYR A 196 9.51 -9.54 12.21
N LEU A 197 9.24 -9.25 13.46
CA LEU A 197 9.21 -10.22 14.55
C LEU A 197 7.79 -10.29 15.09
N ILE A 198 7.24 -11.48 15.15
CA ILE A 198 5.91 -11.71 15.73
C ILE A 198 6.09 -12.51 17.01
N TYR A 199 5.82 -11.85 18.12
CA TYR A 199 5.91 -12.42 19.47
C TYR A 199 4.52 -12.83 19.95
N PRO A 200 4.37 -14.01 20.59
CA PRO A 200 3.22 -14.28 21.44
C PRO A 200 3.30 -13.34 22.66
N LYS A 201 2.18 -12.70 23.01
CA LYS A 201 2.14 -11.91 24.25
C LYS A 201 2.30 -12.80 25.46
N LEU A 202 3.06 -12.31 26.41
CA LEU A 202 3.12 -12.91 27.74
C LEU A 202 1.82 -12.55 28.50
N VAL A 203 1.15 -13.53 29.01
CA VAL A 203 -0.02 -13.35 29.87
C VAL A 203 0.43 -13.58 31.33
N LYS A 204 0.18 -12.59 32.17
CA LYS A 204 0.41 -12.74 33.62
C LYS A 204 -0.54 -13.82 34.15
N GLN A 205 0.01 -14.90 34.65
CA GLN A 205 -0.80 -15.86 35.39
C GLN A 205 -1.08 -15.31 36.77
N ASN A 206 -2.34 -15.33 37.21
CA ASN A 206 -2.69 -15.10 38.59
C ASN A 206 -2.27 -16.34 39.41
N VAL A 207 -1.03 -16.37 39.85
CA VAL A 207 -0.52 -17.36 40.78
C VAL A 207 -0.54 -16.70 42.17
N PRO A 208 -1.00 -17.40 43.21
CA PRO A 208 -1.07 -16.83 44.57
C PRO A 208 0.27 -16.51 45.24
N ASP A 209 1.39 -16.87 44.58
CA ASP A 209 2.74 -16.65 45.10
C ASP A 209 3.43 -15.45 44.42
N GLU A 210 4.30 -14.73 45.15
CA GLU A 210 4.94 -13.46 44.78
C GLU A 210 5.84 -13.52 43.54
N SER A 211 6.09 -14.70 42.98
CA SER A 211 6.76 -14.85 41.67
C SER A 211 5.78 -14.78 40.51
N SER A 212 5.58 -13.59 39.94
CA SER A 212 4.80 -13.43 38.73
C SER A 212 5.37 -14.28 37.59
N ARG A 213 4.75 -15.41 37.28
CA ARG A 213 5.08 -16.21 36.11
C ARG A 213 4.37 -15.63 34.90
N TYR A 214 5.15 -15.33 33.86
CA TYR A 214 4.64 -14.92 32.54
C TYR A 214 4.73 -16.12 31.59
N GLU A 215 3.60 -16.53 31.06
CA GLU A 215 3.56 -17.52 30.00
C GLU A 215 3.11 -16.88 28.68
N ALA A 216 3.65 -17.37 27.59
CA ALA A 216 3.23 -16.94 26.26
C ALA A 216 1.80 -17.43 25.97
N ALA A 217 0.95 -16.53 25.52
CA ALA A 217 -0.46 -16.81 25.24
C ALA A 217 -0.60 -17.72 24.00
N GLY A 218 -0.80 -19.02 24.22
CA GLY A 218 -1.13 -19.99 23.17
C GLY A 218 -0.15 -21.14 23.03
N SER A 219 -0.57 -22.21 22.35
CA SER A 219 0.17 -23.47 22.20
C SER A 219 1.41 -23.40 21.30
N ASN A 220 1.70 -22.26 20.68
CA ASN A 220 2.86 -22.08 19.79
C ASN A 220 3.66 -20.85 20.22
N ASN A 221 4.51 -21.02 21.23
CA ASN A 221 5.32 -19.98 21.88
C ASN A 221 6.52 -19.51 21.05
N GLN A 222 6.58 -19.81 19.75
CA GLN A 222 7.72 -19.46 18.92
C GLN A 222 7.62 -18.05 18.36
N VAL A 223 8.71 -17.28 18.52
CA VAL A 223 8.90 -16.03 17.80
C VAL A 223 9.09 -16.34 16.32
N ARG A 224 8.30 -15.70 15.48
CA ARG A 224 8.46 -15.82 14.02
C ARG A 224 9.16 -14.59 13.48
N MET A 225 10.19 -14.81 12.69
CA MET A 225 10.97 -13.76 12.04
C MET A 225 10.78 -13.80 10.53
N TYR A 226 10.54 -12.65 9.94
CA TYR A 226 10.43 -12.47 8.50
C TYR A 226 11.34 -11.33 8.06
N VAL A 227 12.04 -11.50 6.95
CA VAL A 227 12.89 -10.46 6.35
C VAL A 227 12.27 -10.05 5.03
N ASP A 228 11.98 -8.77 4.89
CA ASP A 228 11.42 -8.19 3.69
C ASP A 228 12.36 -7.12 3.09
N ARG A 229 12.10 -6.75 1.85
CA ARG A 229 12.79 -5.67 1.16
C ARG A 229 11.76 -4.84 0.43
N SER A 230 11.90 -3.51 0.55
CA SER A 230 11.03 -2.58 -0.16
C SER A 230 11.85 -1.48 -0.84
N CYS A 231 11.23 -0.81 -1.78
CA CYS A 231 11.77 0.40 -2.35
C CYS A 231 10.63 1.38 -2.61
N VAL A 232 10.90 2.64 -2.36
CA VAL A 232 9.94 3.74 -2.54
C VAL A 232 10.62 4.85 -3.32
N ARG A 233 10.01 5.30 -4.41
CA ARG A 233 10.47 6.45 -5.16
C ARG A 233 9.89 7.73 -4.60
N PHE A 234 10.75 8.73 -4.48
CA PHE A 234 10.36 10.10 -4.17
C PHE A 234 10.30 10.93 -5.45
N PHE A 235 9.24 11.71 -5.59
CA PHE A 235 9.01 12.55 -6.76
C PHE A 235 9.14 14.04 -6.41
N SER A 236 9.67 14.81 -7.34
CA SER A 236 9.37 16.24 -7.39
C SER A 236 8.04 16.47 -8.12
N MET A 237 7.39 17.60 -7.85
CA MET A 237 6.15 17.94 -8.55
C MET A 237 6.38 18.21 -10.05
N SER A 238 7.58 18.65 -10.42
CA SER A 238 7.96 18.85 -11.83
C SER A 238 8.08 17.54 -12.58
N GLU A 239 8.73 16.52 -11.97
CA GLU A 239 8.79 15.16 -12.52
C GLU A 239 7.40 14.57 -12.69
N LEU A 240 6.57 14.66 -11.65
CA LEU A 240 5.21 14.12 -11.69
C LEU A 240 4.39 14.72 -12.82
N ARG A 241 4.44 16.06 -12.98
CA ARG A 241 3.76 16.75 -14.08
C ARG A 241 4.33 16.38 -15.44
N ARG A 242 5.64 16.13 -15.54
CA ARG A 242 6.29 15.68 -16.77
C ARG A 242 5.78 14.29 -17.18
N PHE A 243 5.82 13.31 -16.26
CA PHE A 243 5.32 11.96 -16.51
C PHE A 243 3.83 11.95 -16.85
N ALA A 244 3.02 12.70 -16.10
CA ALA A 244 1.59 12.83 -16.38
C ALA A 244 1.33 13.29 -17.80
N ARG A 245 1.94 14.39 -18.23
CA ARG A 245 1.79 14.93 -19.61
C ARG A 245 2.25 13.95 -20.69
N GLN A 246 3.38 13.25 -20.46
CA GLN A 246 3.88 12.26 -21.42
C GLN A 246 2.97 11.05 -21.61
N SER A 247 2.03 10.84 -20.70
CA SER A 247 1.09 9.71 -20.68
C SER A 247 -0.37 10.17 -20.83
N GLY A 248 -0.62 11.36 -21.37
CA GLY A 248 -1.97 11.85 -21.65
C GLY A 248 -2.77 12.22 -20.40
N PHE A 249 -2.09 12.66 -19.33
CA PHE A 249 -2.74 13.13 -18.12
C PHE A 249 -2.42 14.58 -17.77
N ARG A 250 -3.34 15.23 -17.08
CA ARG A 250 -3.15 16.53 -16.44
C ARG A 250 -3.27 16.37 -14.92
N VAL A 251 -2.31 16.89 -14.15
CA VAL A 251 -2.43 16.96 -12.69
C VAL A 251 -3.42 18.06 -12.32
N ILE A 252 -4.58 17.69 -11.78
CA ILE A 252 -5.66 18.63 -11.44
C ILE A 252 -5.71 18.97 -9.96
N ALA A 253 -5.20 18.09 -9.08
CA ALA A 253 -5.17 18.36 -7.66
C ALA A 253 -4.00 17.60 -6.98
N ASN A 254 -3.60 18.11 -5.82
CA ASN A 254 -2.68 17.46 -4.89
C ASN A 254 -3.19 17.68 -3.47
N PHE A 255 -3.34 16.60 -2.71
CA PHE A 255 -3.80 16.62 -1.33
C PHE A 255 -2.71 16.09 -0.42
N VAL A 256 -2.74 16.53 0.83
CA VAL A 256 -1.84 16.05 1.88
C VAL A 256 -2.69 15.57 3.05
N LEU A 257 -2.59 14.30 3.39
CA LEU A 257 -3.19 13.76 4.60
C LEU A 257 -2.12 13.53 5.67
N PRO A 258 -2.40 13.84 6.94
CA PRO A 258 -1.49 13.52 8.02
C PRO A 258 -1.38 11.99 8.18
N ARG A 259 -0.17 11.51 8.49
CA ARG A 259 0.09 10.11 8.82
C ARG A 259 1.05 10.06 10.01
N ASN A 260 0.54 9.92 11.22
CA ASN A 260 1.36 9.95 12.43
C ASN A 260 2.36 11.12 12.38
N LYS A 261 3.68 10.83 12.43
CA LYS A 261 4.75 11.81 12.26
C LYS A 261 5.06 12.18 10.80
N TYR A 262 4.45 11.49 9.81
CA TYR A 262 4.68 11.72 8.38
C TYR A 262 3.44 12.31 7.70
N LYS A 263 3.66 12.89 6.53
CA LYS A 263 2.61 13.39 5.65
C LYS A 263 2.58 12.53 4.40
N ARG A 264 1.40 12.16 3.93
CA ARG A 264 1.23 11.43 2.68
C ARG A 264 0.62 12.34 1.62
N ASN A 265 1.20 12.34 0.44
CA ASN A 265 0.73 13.12 -0.68
C ASN A 265 -0.13 12.25 -1.59
N TYR A 266 -1.20 12.83 -2.10
CA TYR A 266 -2.10 12.24 -3.09
C TYR A 266 -2.14 13.14 -4.30
N ALA A 267 -1.92 12.59 -5.48
CA ALA A 267 -2.11 13.28 -6.74
C ALA A 267 -3.40 12.80 -7.39
N VAL A 268 -4.10 13.74 -8.02
CA VAL A 268 -5.26 13.46 -8.87
C VAL A 268 -4.91 13.89 -10.27
N LEU A 269 -4.85 12.92 -11.17
CA LEU A 269 -4.59 13.12 -12.58
C LEU A 269 -5.88 12.87 -13.36
N GLU A 270 -6.18 13.78 -14.28
CA GLU A 270 -7.29 13.65 -15.22
C GLU A 270 -6.76 13.23 -16.59
N LYS A 271 -7.35 12.20 -17.18
CA LYS A 271 -7.08 11.81 -18.55
C LYS A 271 -7.54 12.93 -19.48
N ILE A 272 -6.62 13.44 -20.28
CA ILE A 272 -6.90 14.37 -21.38
C ILE A 272 -7.15 13.58 -22.66
N ASP A 273 -8.11 14.04 -23.44
CA ASP A 273 -8.48 13.46 -24.74
C ASP A 273 -7.34 13.54 -25.78
#